data_7fcdfcc204c4e349f72b2fbf77d13eef
#
_entry.id   7fcdfcc204c4e349f72b2fbf77d13eef
#
_cell.length_a   1.000
_cell.length_b   1.000
_cell.length_c   1.000
_cell.angle_alpha   90.00
_cell.angle_beta   90.00
_cell.angle_gamma   90.00
#
_symmetry.space_group_name_H-M   'P 1'
#
loop_
_entity.id
_entity.type
_entity.pdbx_description
1 polymer ?
#
loop_
_entity_poly.entity_id
_entity_poly.type
_entity_poly.pdbx_seq_one_letter_code
_entity_poly.pdbx_strand_id
1 'polypeptide(L)'
;MSPHEVRSIGMKVQDRVRAQFSWPLESDRESAMMLLQSVNSLSSKIPDWTEEERENSITSLQERLLNGPIAAVGAAVNSDEILSALNSDHRFIFADGSIGIIQEFENDIREKIWSKTLALVTDADGHPYISQAAERKIMHILHAHGDNEEDWAKLVKEISEMKAPPRLILTHQTPDRIEGMLNPGGFTDGDRTICLIGFLGVPIPQISLLGYRSDIVGQWSGATDPERKLRKLIFMQEVIDRLLEGAPK
;
A
#
# COMPACT_ATOMS: atom_id res chain seq x y z
N MET A 1 -7.15 -19.38 1.25
CA MET A 1 -6.30 -19.01 0.11
C MET A 1 -4.87 -18.90 0.59
N SER A 2 -3.93 -19.47 -0.13
CA SER A 2 -2.50 -19.39 0.20
C SER A 2 -1.90 -18.05 -0.28
N PRO A 3 -0.76 -17.60 0.28
CA PRO A 3 -0.04 -16.41 -0.21
C PRO A 3 0.26 -16.45 -1.72
N HIS A 4 0.58 -17.62 -2.24
CA HIS A 4 0.84 -17.81 -3.67
C HIS A 4 -0.41 -17.60 -4.54
N GLU A 5 -1.57 -18.04 -4.09
CA GLU A 5 -2.85 -17.84 -4.81
C GLU A 5 -3.24 -16.36 -4.81
N VAL A 6 -3.11 -15.66 -3.67
CA VAL A 6 -3.34 -14.21 -3.58
C VAL A 6 -2.49 -13.47 -4.61
N ARG A 7 -1.17 -13.72 -4.61
CA ARG A 7 -0.23 -13.14 -5.56
C ARG A 7 -0.63 -13.44 -7.01
N SER A 8 -0.97 -14.68 -7.32
CA SER A 8 -1.33 -15.11 -8.69
C SER A 8 -2.56 -14.35 -9.22
N ILE A 9 -3.57 -14.14 -8.37
CA ILE A 9 -4.77 -13.37 -8.73
C ILE A 9 -4.39 -11.92 -9.05
N GLY A 10 -3.67 -11.26 -8.17
CA GLY A 10 -3.28 -9.86 -8.36
C GLY A 10 -2.37 -9.64 -9.56
N MET A 11 -1.43 -10.56 -9.84
CA MET A 11 -0.54 -10.48 -11.00
C MET A 11 -1.28 -10.63 -12.34
N LYS A 12 -2.27 -11.51 -12.43
CA LYS A 12 -3.10 -11.65 -13.65
C LYS A 12 -3.84 -10.36 -13.99
N VAL A 13 -4.23 -9.59 -12.97
CA VAL A 13 -4.87 -8.27 -13.19
C VAL A 13 -3.85 -7.25 -13.66
N GLN A 14 -2.63 -7.24 -13.12
CA GLN A 14 -1.54 -6.38 -13.59
C GLN A 14 -1.28 -6.54 -15.10
N ASP A 15 -1.23 -7.78 -15.61
CA ASP A 15 -1.05 -8.04 -17.06
C ASP A 15 -2.19 -7.47 -17.90
N ARG A 16 -3.43 -7.63 -17.44
CA ARG A 16 -4.61 -7.11 -18.14
C ARG A 16 -4.66 -5.60 -18.14
N VAL A 17 -4.30 -4.98 -17.03
CA VAL A 17 -4.21 -3.51 -16.93
C VAL A 17 -3.18 -2.96 -17.91
N ARG A 18 -1.97 -3.53 -17.94
CA ARG A 18 -0.96 -3.13 -18.92
C ARG A 18 -1.47 -3.22 -20.35
N ALA A 19 -2.15 -4.31 -20.70
CA ALA A 19 -2.76 -4.48 -22.02
C ALA A 19 -3.85 -3.43 -22.30
N GLN A 20 -4.72 -3.16 -21.32
CA GLN A 20 -5.83 -2.20 -21.45
C GLN A 20 -5.36 -0.76 -21.65
N PHE A 21 -4.31 -0.36 -20.93
CA PHE A 21 -3.79 1.01 -20.95
C PHE A 21 -2.57 1.17 -21.86
N SER A 22 -2.15 0.09 -22.55
CA SER A 22 -0.95 0.07 -23.41
C SER A 22 0.32 0.51 -22.68
N TRP A 23 0.48 0.10 -21.42
CA TRP A 23 1.65 0.44 -20.63
C TRP A 23 2.77 -0.58 -20.85
N PRO A 24 4.00 -0.11 -21.16
CA PRO A 24 5.14 -0.98 -21.38
C PRO A 24 5.56 -1.67 -20.07
N LEU A 25 5.73 -2.99 -20.11
CA LEU A 25 6.30 -3.73 -18.97
C LEU A 25 7.73 -3.28 -18.64
N GLU A 26 8.47 -2.84 -19.64
CA GLU A 26 9.86 -2.39 -19.45
C GLU A 26 9.93 -1.15 -18.56
N SER A 27 8.99 -0.21 -18.69
CA SER A 27 8.92 0.95 -17.78
C SER A 27 8.69 0.55 -16.32
N ASP A 28 7.87 -0.49 -16.07
CA ASP A 28 7.70 -1.04 -14.72
C ASP A 28 9.01 -1.64 -14.18
N ARG A 29 9.79 -2.33 -15.04
CA ARG A 29 11.09 -2.90 -14.68
C ARG A 29 12.12 -1.84 -14.35
N GLU A 30 12.22 -0.83 -15.21
CA GLU A 30 13.15 0.29 -15.05
C GLU A 30 12.85 1.03 -13.74
N SER A 31 11.59 1.43 -13.50
CA SER A 31 11.18 2.11 -12.27
C SER A 31 11.48 1.27 -11.02
N ALA A 32 11.19 -0.04 -11.03
CA ALA A 32 11.49 -0.93 -9.90
C ALA A 32 13.00 -1.00 -9.59
N MET A 33 13.82 -1.17 -10.63
CA MET A 33 15.27 -1.23 -10.45
C MET A 33 15.86 0.10 -9.99
N MET A 34 15.34 1.22 -10.48
CA MET A 34 15.79 2.55 -10.08
C MET A 34 15.41 2.85 -8.62
N LEU A 35 14.19 2.49 -8.19
CA LEU A 35 13.81 2.63 -6.79
C LEU A 35 14.71 1.80 -5.88
N LEU A 36 14.95 0.52 -6.22
CA LEU A 36 15.83 -0.36 -5.44
C LEU A 36 17.25 0.21 -5.33
N GLN A 37 17.82 0.68 -6.43
CA GLN A 37 19.16 1.28 -6.45
C GLN A 37 19.21 2.57 -5.64
N SER A 38 18.18 3.43 -5.75
CA SER A 38 18.08 4.66 -4.98
C SER A 38 18.10 4.38 -3.47
N VAL A 39 17.26 3.46 -3.00
CA VAL A 39 17.21 3.10 -1.57
C VAL A 39 18.50 2.42 -1.11
N ASN A 40 19.06 1.49 -1.90
CA ASN A 40 20.31 0.83 -1.55
C ASN A 40 21.50 1.82 -1.46
N SER A 41 21.52 2.87 -2.28
CA SER A 41 22.56 3.90 -2.20
C SER A 41 22.55 4.69 -0.90
N LEU A 42 21.41 4.74 -0.22
CA LEU A 42 21.20 5.44 1.05
C LEU A 42 21.39 4.55 2.29
N SER A 43 21.48 3.24 2.11
CA SER A 43 21.57 2.26 3.22
C SER A 43 22.78 2.45 4.14
N SER A 44 23.89 2.99 3.64
CA SER A 44 25.04 3.33 4.47
C SER A 44 24.79 4.48 5.44
N LYS A 45 23.83 5.37 5.13
CA LYS A 45 23.43 6.50 5.99
C LYS A 45 22.21 6.17 6.83
N ILE A 46 21.35 5.28 6.34
CA ILE A 46 20.08 4.89 6.97
C ILE A 46 20.10 3.37 7.15
N PRO A 47 20.63 2.87 8.29
CA PRO A 47 20.74 1.43 8.53
C PRO A 47 19.42 0.67 8.40
N ASP A 48 18.29 1.27 8.78
CA ASP A 48 16.95 0.68 8.66
C ASP A 48 16.52 0.44 7.18
N TRP A 49 17.31 0.90 6.19
CA TRP A 49 17.03 0.73 4.76
C TRP A 49 17.92 -0.31 4.07
N THR A 50 18.78 -1.00 4.80
CA THR A 50 19.51 -2.15 4.26
C THR A 50 18.54 -3.24 3.83
N GLU A 51 18.96 -4.12 2.92
CA GLU A 51 18.14 -5.25 2.47
C GLU A 51 17.70 -6.12 3.65
N GLU A 52 18.61 -6.45 4.56
CA GLU A 52 18.33 -7.20 5.79
C GLU A 52 17.25 -6.52 6.65
N GLU A 53 17.32 -5.20 6.85
CA GLU A 53 16.31 -4.48 7.65
C GLU A 53 14.97 -4.34 6.93
N ARG A 54 14.95 -4.33 5.59
CA ARG A 54 13.70 -4.41 4.85
C ARG A 54 13.05 -5.80 4.98
N GLU A 55 13.83 -6.87 4.99
CA GLU A 55 13.33 -8.24 5.28
C GLU A 55 12.82 -8.36 6.73
N ASN A 56 13.54 -7.79 7.69
CA ASN A 56 13.09 -7.68 9.08
C ASN A 56 11.79 -6.89 9.19
N SER A 57 11.61 -5.85 8.37
CA SER A 57 10.38 -5.06 8.32
C SER A 57 9.20 -5.88 7.79
N ILE A 58 9.41 -6.76 6.80
CA ILE A 58 8.38 -7.68 6.29
C ILE A 58 7.96 -8.65 7.40
N THR A 59 8.93 -9.27 8.07
CA THR A 59 8.68 -10.22 9.17
C THR A 59 7.92 -9.55 10.32
N SER A 60 8.36 -8.37 10.73
CA SER A 60 7.70 -7.58 11.78
C SER A 60 6.27 -7.18 11.41
N LEU A 61 6.04 -6.78 10.15
CA LEU A 61 4.70 -6.47 9.67
C LEU A 61 3.81 -7.70 9.69
N GLN A 62 4.30 -8.84 9.22
CA GLN A 62 3.58 -10.10 9.21
C GLN A 62 3.14 -10.52 10.63
N GLU A 63 4.04 -10.51 11.60
CA GLU A 63 3.71 -10.80 13.00
C GLU A 63 2.63 -9.88 13.55
N ARG A 64 2.76 -8.58 13.25
CA ARG A 64 1.76 -7.58 13.68
C ARG A 64 0.41 -7.80 12.99
N LEU A 65 0.36 -8.16 11.72
CA LEU A 65 -0.87 -8.45 10.98
C LEU A 65 -1.63 -9.65 11.54
N LEU A 66 -0.93 -10.70 11.93
CA LEU A 66 -1.53 -11.93 12.48
C LEU A 66 -2.03 -11.76 13.92
N ASN A 67 -1.79 -10.65 14.56
CA ASN A 67 -2.01 -10.42 15.99
C ASN A 67 -3.29 -9.61 16.29
N GLY A 68 -4.41 -9.89 15.59
CA GLY A 68 -5.74 -9.29 15.84
C GLY A 68 -6.38 -8.72 14.56
N PRO A 69 -7.55 -8.07 14.67
CA PRO A 69 -8.32 -7.64 13.52
C PRO A 69 -7.62 -6.54 12.73
N ILE A 70 -7.70 -6.61 11.40
CA ILE A 70 -7.06 -5.68 10.47
C ILE A 70 -8.12 -4.99 9.62
N ALA A 71 -7.99 -3.67 9.48
CA ALA A 71 -8.72 -2.88 8.52
C ALA A 71 -7.77 -2.35 7.43
N ALA A 72 -8.07 -2.68 6.19
CA ALA A 72 -7.51 -2.01 5.02
C ALA A 72 -8.35 -0.76 4.73
N VAL A 73 -7.70 0.38 4.54
CA VAL A 73 -8.38 1.68 4.40
C VAL A 73 -8.12 2.25 3.01
N GLY A 74 -9.18 2.37 2.22
CA GLY A 74 -9.19 2.93 0.87
C GLY A 74 -9.64 4.40 0.82
N ALA A 75 -9.53 5.00 -0.36
CA ALA A 75 -9.67 6.45 -0.56
C ALA A 75 -11.08 7.02 -0.36
N ALA A 76 -12.12 6.18 -0.33
CA ALA A 76 -13.50 6.63 -0.09
C ALA A 76 -13.96 6.45 1.38
N VAL A 77 -13.02 6.22 2.31
CA VAL A 77 -13.30 6.06 3.73
C VAL A 77 -13.91 7.32 4.34
N ASN A 78 -14.80 7.12 5.29
CA ASN A 78 -15.39 8.17 6.11
C ASN A 78 -15.08 7.98 7.60
N SER A 79 -15.38 9.00 8.40
CA SER A 79 -15.04 9.03 9.83
C SER A 79 -15.79 7.96 10.63
N ASP A 80 -17.03 7.61 10.26
CA ASP A 80 -17.82 6.59 10.97
C ASP A 80 -17.24 5.19 10.81
N GLU A 81 -16.73 4.86 9.60
CA GLU A 81 -16.05 3.59 9.34
C GLU A 81 -14.79 3.46 10.22
N ILE A 82 -13.97 4.51 10.30
CA ILE A 82 -12.77 4.52 11.15
C ILE A 82 -13.14 4.36 12.62
N LEU A 83 -14.13 5.10 13.13
CA LEU A 83 -14.57 5.01 14.53
C LEU A 83 -15.11 3.62 14.87
N SER A 84 -15.90 3.03 13.97
CA SER A 84 -16.41 1.66 14.14
C SER A 84 -15.29 0.63 14.24
N ALA A 85 -14.30 0.72 13.34
CA ALA A 85 -13.14 -0.15 13.35
C ALA A 85 -12.26 0.07 14.59
N LEU A 86 -12.06 1.32 15.01
CA LEU A 86 -11.31 1.67 16.21
C LEU A 86 -11.96 1.10 17.48
N ASN A 87 -13.29 1.17 17.59
CA ASN A 87 -14.06 0.61 18.71
C ASN A 87 -14.03 -0.93 18.72
N SER A 88 -13.84 -1.56 17.56
CA SER A 88 -13.69 -3.01 17.40
C SER A 88 -12.22 -3.47 17.44
N ASP A 89 -11.33 -2.65 17.97
CA ASP A 89 -9.90 -2.90 18.21
C ASP A 89 -9.08 -3.18 16.93
N HIS A 90 -9.57 -2.76 15.75
CA HIS A 90 -8.83 -2.94 14.52
C HIS A 90 -7.52 -2.14 14.51
N ARG A 91 -6.52 -2.71 13.83
CA ARG A 91 -5.30 -2.01 13.41
C ARG A 91 -5.42 -1.69 11.92
N PHE A 92 -4.77 -0.65 11.50
CA PHE A 92 -4.99 -0.05 10.18
C PHE A 92 -3.79 -0.23 9.26
N ILE A 93 -4.06 -0.54 8.00
CA ILE A 93 -3.15 -0.29 6.88
C ILE A 93 -3.88 0.65 5.92
N PHE A 94 -3.28 1.79 5.68
CA PHE A 94 -3.81 2.80 4.79
C PHE A 94 -3.28 2.65 3.36
N ALA A 95 -4.15 2.86 2.38
CA ALA A 95 -3.77 2.95 0.98
C ALA A 95 -3.60 4.43 0.60
N ASP A 96 -2.37 4.82 0.40
CA ASP A 96 -1.93 6.13 -0.08
C ASP A 96 -2.61 7.31 0.63
N GLY A 97 -3.19 8.26 -0.09
CA GLY A 97 -3.83 9.45 0.46
C GLY A 97 -4.95 9.19 1.47
N SER A 98 -5.48 7.96 1.58
CA SER A 98 -6.51 7.61 2.56
C SER A 98 -6.11 7.88 4.00
N ILE A 99 -4.81 7.92 4.30
CA ILE A 99 -4.30 8.25 5.64
C ILE A 99 -4.65 9.69 6.06
N GLY A 100 -5.03 10.55 5.11
CA GLY A 100 -5.49 11.91 5.35
C GLY A 100 -6.75 11.99 6.22
N ILE A 101 -7.60 10.94 6.23
CA ILE A 101 -8.80 10.89 7.09
C ILE A 101 -8.47 11.11 8.57
N ILE A 102 -7.25 10.78 9.00
CA ILE A 102 -6.82 10.93 10.39
C ILE A 102 -6.91 12.40 10.86
N GLN A 103 -6.80 13.34 9.93
CA GLN A 103 -6.89 14.79 10.25
C GLN A 103 -8.29 15.23 10.63
N GLU A 104 -9.34 14.49 10.27
CA GLU A 104 -10.72 14.82 10.62
C GLU A 104 -11.05 14.60 12.11
N PHE A 105 -10.17 13.92 12.86
CA PHE A 105 -10.41 13.55 14.24
C PHE A 105 -9.76 14.51 15.23
N GLU A 106 -10.38 14.64 16.41
CA GLU A 106 -9.80 15.32 17.57
C GLU A 106 -8.54 14.60 18.07
N ASN A 107 -7.66 15.33 18.76
CA ASN A 107 -6.31 14.87 19.11
C ASN A 107 -6.29 13.48 19.77
N ASP A 108 -7.16 13.20 20.75
CA ASP A 108 -7.15 11.95 21.47
C ASP A 108 -7.49 10.73 20.58
N ILE A 109 -8.45 10.91 19.67
CA ILE A 109 -8.85 9.88 18.71
C ILE A 109 -7.74 9.76 17.64
N ARG A 110 -7.22 10.88 17.16
CA ARG A 110 -6.13 10.94 16.19
C ARG A 110 -4.92 10.15 16.66
N GLU A 111 -4.47 10.36 17.90
CA GLU A 111 -3.33 9.63 18.45
C GLU A 111 -3.61 8.13 18.63
N LYS A 112 -4.85 7.76 18.96
CA LYS A 112 -5.25 6.34 18.98
C LYS A 112 -5.16 5.70 17.60
N ILE A 113 -5.62 6.38 16.53
CA ILE A 113 -5.55 5.88 15.16
C ILE A 113 -4.08 5.73 14.76
N TRP A 114 -3.23 6.75 14.99
CA TRP A 114 -1.81 6.68 14.71
C TRP A 114 -1.13 5.49 15.42
N SER A 115 -1.44 5.26 16.69
CA SER A 115 -0.87 4.15 17.47
C SER A 115 -1.26 2.78 16.95
N LYS A 116 -2.40 2.67 16.27
CA LYS A 116 -2.93 1.45 15.66
C LYS A 116 -2.58 1.33 14.16
N THR A 117 -1.97 2.33 13.57
CA THR A 117 -1.53 2.29 12.17
C THR A 117 -0.26 1.44 12.04
N LEU A 118 -0.34 0.39 11.23
CA LEU A 118 0.76 -0.55 11.01
C LEU A 118 1.68 -0.10 9.89
N ALA A 119 1.08 0.32 8.77
CA ALA A 119 1.80 0.69 7.57
C ALA A 119 0.94 1.57 6.63
N LEU A 120 1.61 2.20 5.69
CA LEU A 120 1.05 2.92 4.56
C LEU A 120 1.54 2.27 3.27
N VAL A 121 0.62 1.83 2.40
CA VAL A 121 0.91 1.36 1.05
C VAL A 121 0.74 2.53 0.10
N THR A 122 1.77 2.90 -0.65
CA THR A 122 1.76 4.12 -1.46
C THR A 122 2.63 3.99 -2.71
N ASP A 123 2.19 4.58 -3.81
CA ASP A 123 2.98 4.85 -5.01
C ASP A 123 3.57 6.28 -5.01
N ALA A 124 3.44 6.96 -3.86
CA ALA A 124 4.00 8.27 -3.52
C ALA A 124 3.26 9.50 -4.10
N ASP A 125 2.02 9.34 -4.60
CA ASP A 125 1.23 10.46 -5.12
C ASP A 125 0.25 11.09 -4.09
N GLY A 126 0.09 10.49 -2.89
CA GLY A 126 -0.86 10.89 -1.84
C GLY A 126 -0.43 12.07 -0.96
N HIS A 127 0.40 12.98 -1.49
CA HIS A 127 0.78 14.19 -0.75
C HIS A 127 -0.42 15.11 -0.43
N PRO A 128 -0.40 15.83 0.73
CA PRO A 128 0.69 15.92 1.72
C PRO A 128 0.64 14.84 2.82
N TYR A 129 -0.31 13.93 2.78
CA TYR A 129 -0.63 13.04 3.90
C TYR A 129 0.42 11.95 4.13
N ILE A 130 1.07 11.48 3.05
CA ILE A 130 2.14 10.48 3.14
C ILE A 130 3.37 11.01 3.90
N SER A 131 3.70 12.30 3.77
CA SER A 131 4.79 12.94 4.54
C SER A 131 4.49 12.95 6.04
N GLN A 132 3.23 13.19 6.43
CA GLN A 132 2.83 13.13 7.84
C GLN A 132 2.96 11.73 8.43
N ALA A 133 2.66 10.69 7.63
CA ALA A 133 2.89 9.32 8.04
C ALA A 133 4.40 9.04 8.27
N ALA A 134 5.25 9.60 7.43
CA ALA A 134 6.70 9.49 7.59
C ALA A 134 7.20 10.17 8.86
N GLU A 135 6.71 11.38 9.19
CA GLU A 135 7.01 12.09 10.44
C GLU A 135 6.62 11.27 11.68
N ARG A 136 5.54 10.47 11.57
CA ARG A 136 5.08 9.53 12.60
C ARG A 136 5.81 8.20 12.57
N LYS A 137 6.79 8.02 11.70
CA LYS A 137 7.56 6.78 11.50
C LYS A 137 6.70 5.57 11.16
N ILE A 138 5.56 5.82 10.51
CA ILE A 138 4.73 4.73 9.98
C ILE A 138 5.53 4.05 8.87
N MET A 139 5.57 2.71 8.90
CA MET A 139 6.24 1.93 7.88
C MET A 139 5.65 2.23 6.49
N HIS A 140 6.49 2.57 5.52
CA HIS A 140 6.07 2.80 4.14
C HIS A 140 6.32 1.56 3.29
N ILE A 141 5.27 1.11 2.64
CA ILE A 141 5.32 0.06 1.63
C ILE A 141 5.27 0.78 0.29
N LEU A 142 6.48 1.12 -0.18
CA LEU A 142 6.67 1.99 -1.33
C LEU A 142 6.66 1.19 -2.62
N HIS A 143 5.83 1.60 -3.56
CA HIS A 143 5.59 0.92 -4.82
C HIS A 143 6.19 1.67 -6.00
N ALA A 144 6.88 0.91 -6.88
CA ALA A 144 7.37 1.41 -8.15
C ALA A 144 6.57 0.83 -9.32
N HIS A 145 6.18 1.71 -10.25
CA HIS A 145 5.61 1.38 -11.55
C HIS A 145 6.06 2.40 -12.62
N GLY A 146 5.69 2.18 -13.89
CA GLY A 146 6.33 2.85 -15.02
C GLY A 146 6.10 4.37 -15.14
N ASP A 147 5.17 4.96 -14.38
CA ASP A 147 4.85 6.39 -14.45
C ASP A 147 4.90 7.14 -13.11
N ASN A 148 5.50 6.54 -12.03
CA ASN A 148 5.61 7.21 -10.73
C ASN A 148 7.05 7.49 -10.26
N GLU A 149 8.01 7.50 -11.18
CA GLU A 149 9.42 7.69 -10.81
C GLU A 149 9.68 9.02 -10.11
N GLU A 150 9.10 10.10 -10.61
CA GLU A 150 9.26 11.44 -10.02
C GLU A 150 8.67 11.50 -8.60
N ASP A 151 7.54 10.84 -8.38
CA ASP A 151 6.83 10.85 -7.09
C ASP A 151 7.61 10.07 -6.03
N TRP A 152 7.99 8.80 -6.33
CA TRP A 152 8.76 8.03 -5.34
C TRP A 152 10.18 8.60 -5.14
N ALA A 153 10.81 9.17 -6.16
CA ALA A 153 12.13 9.79 -5.99
C ALA A 153 12.06 11.02 -5.07
N LYS A 154 11.01 11.84 -5.22
CA LYS A 154 10.74 12.97 -4.34
C LYS A 154 10.50 12.50 -2.90
N LEU A 155 9.65 11.49 -2.69
CA LEU A 155 9.38 10.96 -1.37
C LEU A 155 10.63 10.35 -0.74
N VAL A 156 11.39 9.51 -1.45
CA VAL A 156 12.64 8.92 -0.94
C VAL A 156 13.63 10.00 -0.51
N LYS A 157 13.79 11.06 -1.31
CA LYS A 157 14.63 12.19 -0.95
C LYS A 157 14.15 12.84 0.34
N GLU A 158 12.87 13.21 0.42
CA GLU A 158 12.25 13.87 1.58
C GLU A 158 12.46 13.05 2.86
N ILE A 159 12.07 11.77 2.86
CA ILE A 159 12.16 10.94 4.05
C ILE A 159 13.60 10.58 4.43
N SER A 160 14.53 10.52 3.46
CA SER A 160 15.95 10.28 3.73
C SER A 160 16.66 11.42 4.48
N GLU A 161 16.10 12.63 4.41
CA GLU A 161 16.61 13.81 5.10
C GLU A 161 16.05 13.97 6.52
N MET A 162 15.06 13.15 6.89
CA MET A 162 14.47 13.15 8.24
C MET A 162 15.48 12.65 9.28
N LYS A 163 15.39 13.19 10.49
CA LYS A 163 16.24 12.73 11.63
C LYS A 163 16.06 11.24 11.95
N ALA A 164 14.88 10.71 11.71
CA ALA A 164 14.53 9.31 11.91
C ALA A 164 13.60 8.87 10.79
N PRO A 165 14.14 8.45 9.64
CA PRO A 165 13.38 7.95 8.51
C PRO A 165 12.47 6.78 8.88
N PRO A 166 11.30 6.62 8.23
CA PRO A 166 10.47 5.45 8.43
C PRO A 166 11.15 4.19 7.87
N ARG A 167 10.78 3.02 8.39
CA ARG A 167 11.13 1.74 7.77
C ARG A 167 10.45 1.58 6.42
N LEU A 168 11.10 0.89 5.49
CA LEU A 168 10.59 0.66 4.14
C LEU A 168 10.38 -0.84 3.88
N ILE A 169 9.36 -1.13 3.08
CA ILE A 169 9.22 -2.33 2.28
C ILE A 169 9.06 -1.87 0.84
N LEU A 170 9.84 -2.42 -0.09
CA LEU A 170 9.77 -2.04 -1.50
C LEU A 170 8.91 -3.04 -2.27
N THR A 171 8.06 -2.53 -3.14
CA THR A 171 7.18 -3.35 -3.97
C THR A 171 7.21 -2.91 -5.44
N HIS A 172 6.87 -3.84 -6.33
CA HIS A 172 6.80 -3.61 -7.77
C HIS A 172 5.63 -4.39 -8.39
N GLN A 173 5.36 -4.16 -9.68
CA GLN A 173 4.31 -4.87 -10.41
C GLN A 173 4.82 -5.65 -11.64
N THR A 174 6.10 -6.01 -11.69
CA THR A 174 6.63 -6.86 -12.76
C THR A 174 6.43 -8.34 -12.47
N PRO A 175 6.36 -9.23 -13.47
CA PRO A 175 6.30 -10.68 -13.24
C PRO A 175 7.62 -11.24 -12.70
N ASP A 176 8.72 -10.49 -12.82
CA ASP A 176 10.06 -10.92 -12.46
C ASP A 176 10.21 -11.02 -10.92
N ARG A 177 11.16 -11.85 -10.49
CA ARG A 177 11.62 -11.80 -9.11
C ARG A 177 12.74 -10.76 -9.01
N ILE A 178 12.52 -9.72 -8.21
CA ILE A 178 13.52 -8.71 -7.88
C ILE A 178 13.91 -8.91 -6.41
N GLU A 179 15.17 -9.25 -6.15
CA GLU A 179 15.69 -9.45 -4.80
C GLU A 179 15.65 -8.13 -4.03
N GLY A 180 15.20 -8.17 -2.76
CA GLY A 180 14.98 -6.95 -1.96
C GLY A 180 13.68 -6.21 -2.24
N MET A 181 12.81 -6.73 -3.11
CA MET A 181 11.47 -6.19 -3.39
C MET A 181 10.41 -7.29 -3.42
N LEU A 182 9.15 -6.93 -3.16
CA LEU A 182 8.00 -7.82 -3.25
C LEU A 182 7.08 -7.44 -4.42
N ASN A 183 6.42 -8.44 -5.02
CA ASN A 183 5.22 -8.24 -5.81
C ASN A 183 4.08 -9.07 -5.19
N PRO A 184 3.26 -8.51 -4.29
CA PRO A 184 2.12 -9.20 -3.71
C PRO A 184 0.93 -9.31 -4.68
N GLY A 185 1.00 -8.65 -5.82
CA GLY A 185 -0.11 -8.44 -6.74
C GLY A 185 -0.87 -7.15 -6.46
N GLY A 186 -2.03 -7.01 -7.12
CA GLY A 186 -2.82 -5.78 -7.06
C GLY A 186 -2.36 -4.75 -8.08
N PHE A 187 -3.18 -3.70 -8.25
CA PHE A 187 -2.97 -2.69 -9.26
C PHE A 187 -3.06 -1.26 -8.72
N THR A 188 -4.13 -0.92 -7.99
CA THR A 188 -4.23 0.34 -7.25
C THR A 188 -3.68 0.14 -5.83
N ASP A 189 -3.35 1.21 -5.10
CA ASP A 189 -2.89 1.08 -3.71
C ASP A 189 -3.93 0.38 -2.82
N GLY A 190 -5.22 0.56 -3.13
CA GLY A 190 -6.31 -0.13 -2.44
C GLY A 190 -6.19 -1.65 -2.55
N ASP A 191 -6.31 -2.20 -3.74
CA ASP A 191 -6.27 -3.66 -3.92
C ASP A 191 -4.87 -4.25 -3.67
N ARG A 192 -3.80 -3.47 -3.92
CA ARG A 192 -2.44 -3.84 -3.52
C ARG A 192 -2.32 -4.00 -2.00
N THR A 193 -2.98 -3.14 -1.23
CA THR A 193 -3.06 -3.26 0.24
C THR A 193 -3.68 -4.60 0.63
N ILE A 194 -4.81 -4.98 0.04
CA ILE A 194 -5.49 -6.26 0.34
C ILE A 194 -4.61 -7.45 -0.08
N CYS A 195 -4.03 -7.39 -1.30
CA CYS A 195 -3.11 -8.41 -1.78
C CYS A 195 -1.92 -8.58 -0.84
N LEU A 196 -1.32 -7.50 -0.36
CA LEU A 196 -0.19 -7.56 0.56
C LEU A 196 -0.58 -8.20 1.90
N ILE A 197 -1.69 -7.77 2.50
CA ILE A 197 -2.18 -8.33 3.77
C ILE A 197 -2.43 -9.85 3.62
N GLY A 198 -3.10 -10.25 2.54
CA GLY A 198 -3.35 -11.66 2.24
C GLY A 198 -2.08 -12.45 1.91
N PHE A 199 -1.12 -11.85 1.17
CA PHE A 199 0.18 -12.43 0.88
C PHE A 199 1.00 -12.67 2.16
N LEU A 200 0.88 -11.79 3.15
CA LEU A 200 1.50 -11.94 4.47
C LEU A 200 0.73 -12.86 5.42
N GLY A 201 -0.31 -13.55 4.94
CA GLY A 201 -0.94 -14.69 5.62
C GLY A 201 -2.25 -14.40 6.35
N VAL A 202 -2.78 -13.18 6.30
CA VAL A 202 -4.11 -12.90 6.84
C VAL A 202 -5.18 -13.45 5.89
N PRO A 203 -6.13 -14.28 6.36
CA PRO A 203 -7.23 -14.74 5.52
C PRO A 203 -8.07 -13.58 4.99
N ILE A 204 -8.29 -13.52 3.68
CA ILE A 204 -9.00 -12.40 3.02
C ILE A 204 -10.34 -12.05 3.69
N PRO A 205 -11.22 -13.03 4.08
CA PRO A 205 -12.48 -12.72 4.76
C PRO A 205 -12.33 -12.09 6.15
N GLN A 206 -11.12 -12.08 6.71
CA GLN A 206 -10.83 -11.46 8.02
C GLN A 206 -10.33 -10.01 7.90
N ILE A 207 -10.15 -9.52 6.68
CA ILE A 207 -9.74 -8.14 6.42
C ILE A 207 -10.99 -7.28 6.32
N SER A 208 -11.16 -6.31 7.21
CA SER A 208 -12.21 -5.30 7.10
C SER A 208 -11.82 -4.28 6.04
N LEU A 209 -12.70 -4.05 5.05
CA LEU A 209 -12.46 -3.11 3.96
C LEU A 209 -13.22 -1.81 4.26
N LEU A 210 -12.51 -0.71 4.50
CA LEU A 210 -13.09 0.60 4.78
C LEU A 210 -12.85 1.53 3.59
N GLY A 211 -13.90 2.16 3.09
CA GLY A 211 -13.78 3.10 1.96
C GLY A 211 -13.40 2.46 0.62
N TYR A 212 -13.68 1.19 0.43
CA TYR A 212 -13.49 0.50 -0.85
C TYR A 212 -14.74 0.63 -1.72
N ARG A 213 -14.74 1.64 -2.58
CA ARG A 213 -15.83 1.97 -3.52
C ARG A 213 -15.29 1.99 -4.94
N SER A 214 -15.98 1.33 -5.85
CA SER A 214 -15.62 1.31 -7.28
C SER A 214 -16.50 2.22 -8.16
N ASP A 215 -17.54 2.78 -7.57
CA ASP A 215 -18.55 3.62 -8.21
C ASP A 215 -18.31 5.13 -8.01
N ILE A 216 -17.41 5.51 -7.12
CA ILE A 216 -17.04 6.91 -6.86
C ILE A 216 -15.53 7.07 -6.75
N VAL A 217 -15.04 8.26 -7.10
CA VAL A 217 -13.68 8.69 -6.74
C VAL A 217 -13.71 9.15 -5.28
N GLY A 218 -12.96 8.49 -4.42
CA GLY A 218 -12.89 8.83 -3.00
C GLY A 218 -12.23 10.20 -2.77
N GLN A 219 -12.63 10.89 -1.72
CA GLN A 219 -12.10 12.23 -1.38
C GLN A 219 -10.59 12.22 -1.11
N TRP A 220 -10.03 11.05 -0.76
CA TRP A 220 -8.61 10.88 -0.45
C TRP A 220 -7.79 10.36 -1.65
N SER A 221 -8.36 10.37 -2.86
CA SER A 221 -7.67 9.89 -4.08
C SER A 221 -6.61 10.84 -4.64
N GLY A 222 -6.38 12.00 -4.01
CA GLY A 222 -5.51 13.02 -4.55
C GLY A 222 -6.06 13.72 -5.81
N ALA A 223 -5.22 14.48 -6.48
CA ALA A 223 -5.56 15.13 -7.75
C ALA A 223 -5.48 14.09 -8.88
N THR A 224 -6.64 13.72 -9.42
CA THR A 224 -6.73 12.67 -10.46
C THR A 224 -7.83 13.01 -11.48
N ASP A 225 -7.67 12.51 -12.70
CA ASP A 225 -8.77 12.53 -13.69
C ASP A 225 -9.87 11.53 -13.24
N PRO A 226 -11.11 11.99 -12.98
CA PRO A 226 -12.17 11.15 -12.44
C PRO A 226 -12.54 9.98 -13.33
N GLU A 227 -12.58 10.16 -14.66
CA GLU A 227 -12.97 9.11 -15.59
C GLU A 227 -11.87 8.03 -15.66
N ARG A 228 -10.62 8.45 -15.72
CA ARG A 228 -9.47 7.51 -15.66
C ARG A 228 -9.45 6.77 -14.33
N LYS A 229 -9.70 7.44 -13.21
CA LYS A 229 -9.74 6.82 -11.86
C LYS A 229 -10.86 5.78 -11.79
N LEU A 230 -12.08 6.10 -12.20
CA LEU A 230 -13.20 5.16 -12.19
C LEU A 230 -12.90 3.90 -13.02
N ARG A 231 -12.26 4.06 -14.20
CA ARG A 231 -11.80 2.89 -14.98
C ARG A 231 -10.78 2.03 -14.23
N LYS A 232 -9.86 2.64 -13.48
CA LYS A 232 -8.92 1.91 -12.62
C LYS A 232 -9.64 1.17 -11.49
N LEU A 233 -10.66 1.78 -10.88
CA LEU A 233 -11.41 1.19 -9.77
C LEU A 233 -12.23 -0.06 -10.17
N ILE A 234 -12.58 -0.23 -11.44
CA ILE A 234 -13.17 -1.48 -11.95
C ILE A 234 -12.19 -2.65 -11.78
N PHE A 235 -10.90 -2.44 -12.06
CA PHE A 235 -9.87 -3.47 -11.86
C PHE A 235 -9.62 -3.74 -10.38
N MET A 236 -9.65 -2.71 -9.54
CA MET A 236 -9.61 -2.87 -8.08
C MET A 236 -10.73 -3.80 -7.60
N GLN A 237 -11.98 -3.53 -8.02
CA GLN A 237 -13.13 -4.37 -7.66
C GLN A 237 -12.96 -5.81 -8.15
N GLU A 238 -12.47 -5.99 -9.38
CA GLU A 238 -12.22 -7.34 -9.91
C GLU A 238 -11.19 -8.13 -9.06
N VAL A 239 -10.12 -7.47 -8.60
CA VAL A 239 -9.15 -8.12 -7.70
C VAL A 239 -9.85 -8.56 -6.41
N ILE A 240 -10.61 -7.65 -5.79
CA ILE A 240 -11.34 -7.92 -4.53
C ILE A 240 -12.30 -9.09 -4.70
N ASP A 241 -13.13 -9.07 -5.74
CA ASP A 241 -14.11 -10.11 -6.01
C ASP A 241 -13.45 -11.48 -6.17
N ARG A 242 -12.37 -11.56 -6.96
CA ARG A 242 -11.61 -12.80 -7.16
C ARG A 242 -10.94 -13.31 -5.89
N LEU A 243 -10.46 -12.40 -5.04
CA LEU A 243 -9.87 -12.75 -3.74
C LEU A 243 -10.94 -13.30 -2.78
N LEU A 244 -12.14 -12.74 -2.79
CA LEU A 244 -13.26 -13.20 -1.98
C LEU A 244 -13.85 -14.51 -2.49
N GLU A 245 -13.99 -14.69 -3.82
CA GLU A 245 -14.48 -15.94 -4.44
C GLU A 245 -13.55 -17.12 -4.18
N GLY A 246 -12.24 -16.92 -4.20
CA GLY A 246 -11.23 -17.94 -3.95
C GLY A 246 -11.02 -18.26 -2.46
N ALA A 247 -11.67 -17.54 -1.54
CA ALA A 247 -11.58 -17.84 -0.13
C ALA A 247 -12.44 -19.08 0.22
N PRO A 248 -11.97 -20.03 1.04
CA PRO A 248 -12.78 -21.13 1.50
C PRO A 248 -13.98 -20.59 2.29
N LYS A 249 -15.18 -21.10 1.94
CA LYS A 249 -16.42 -20.79 2.66
C LYS A 249 -16.42 -21.41 4.06
#